data_6d797c3483b41a0fe95fccc3a750da21
#
_entry.id   6d797c3483b41a0fe95fccc3a750da21
#
_cell.length_a   1.000
_cell.length_b   1.000
_cell.length_c   1.000
_cell.angle_alpha   90.00
_cell.angle_beta   90.00
_cell.angle_gamma   90.00
#
_symmetry.space_group_name_H-M   'P 1'
#
loop_
_entity.id
_entity.type
_entity.pdbx_description
1 polymer ?
#
loop_
_entity_poly.entity_id
_entity_poly.type
_entity_poly.pdbx_seq_one_letter_code
_entity_poly.pdbx_strand_id
1 'polypeptide(L)' 'RVVSFTGSTAVGRTLLRAAADQVLKPAMELGGNAPVLVLCDADLETAVQGTLLAKMRNLGEACTAANRIY' A
#
# COMPACT_ATOMS: atom_id res chain seq x y z
N ARG A 1 13.85 -13.15 18.69
CA ARG A 1 14.23 -11.83 18.13
C ARG A 1 13.29 -11.47 17.00
N VAL A 2 13.06 -10.16 16.79
CA VAL A 2 12.16 -9.60 15.76
C VAL A 2 12.93 -8.56 14.97
N VAL A 3 12.70 -8.49 13.65
CA VAL A 3 13.06 -7.36 12.80
C VAL A 3 11.77 -6.67 12.32
N SER A 4 11.68 -5.36 12.50
CA SER A 4 10.55 -4.54 12.05
C SER A 4 11.03 -3.50 11.04
N PHE A 5 10.23 -3.29 9.98
CA PHE A 5 10.56 -2.34 8.93
C PHE A 5 9.29 -1.80 8.27
N THR A 6 9.27 -0.50 8.02
CA THR A 6 8.26 0.16 7.20
C THR A 6 8.94 0.86 6.02
N GLY A 7 8.49 0.58 4.80
CA GLY A 7 9.05 1.21 3.60
C GLY A 7 8.74 0.45 2.31
N SER A 8 9.64 0.55 1.32
CA SER A 8 9.41 -0.07 0.02
C SER A 8 9.48 -1.60 0.06
N THR A 9 8.69 -2.25 -0.78
CA THR A 9 8.70 -3.71 -0.96
C THR A 9 10.07 -4.24 -1.36
N ALA A 10 10.84 -3.47 -2.16
CA ALA A 10 12.18 -3.87 -2.60
C ALA A 10 13.14 -4.00 -1.40
N VAL A 11 13.17 -3.01 -0.53
CA VAL A 11 13.99 -3.04 0.70
C VAL A 11 13.47 -4.11 1.66
N GLY A 12 12.14 -4.22 1.82
CA GLY A 12 11.53 -5.26 2.65
C GLY A 12 11.98 -6.67 2.25
N ARG A 13 12.02 -6.97 0.94
CA ARG A 13 12.52 -8.27 0.44
C ARG A 13 13.98 -8.52 0.81
N THR A 14 14.84 -7.49 0.74
CA THR A 14 16.25 -7.61 1.14
C THR A 14 16.37 -7.93 2.63
N LEU A 15 15.61 -7.22 3.47
CA LEU A 15 15.59 -7.45 4.90
C LEU A 15 15.02 -8.81 5.28
N LEU A 16 13.98 -9.30 4.57
CA LEU A 16 13.43 -10.63 4.78
C LEU A 16 14.46 -11.74 4.48
N ARG A 17 15.25 -11.59 3.42
CA ARG A 17 16.34 -12.55 3.14
C ARG A 17 17.36 -12.57 4.27
N ALA A 18 17.83 -11.40 4.71
CA ALA A 18 18.78 -11.29 5.82
C ALA A 18 18.18 -11.80 7.15
N ALA A 19 16.89 -11.58 7.38
CA ALA A 19 16.20 -12.08 8.57
C ALA A 19 16.11 -13.62 8.58
N ALA A 20 15.93 -14.24 7.40
CA ALA A 20 15.89 -15.70 7.29
C ALA A 20 17.20 -16.35 7.71
N ASP A 21 18.35 -15.78 7.36
CA ASP A 21 19.67 -16.29 7.74
C ASP A 21 19.87 -16.31 9.27
N GLN A 22 19.18 -15.45 9.98
CA GLN A 22 19.25 -15.32 11.44
C GLN A 22 18.02 -15.88 12.16
N VAL A 23 17.09 -16.49 11.42
CA VAL A 23 15.81 -17.01 11.95
C VAL A 23 15.05 -15.95 12.76
N LEU A 24 15.01 -14.70 12.27
CA LEU A 24 14.29 -13.60 12.90
C LEU A 24 12.83 -13.61 12.47
N LYS A 25 11.92 -13.31 13.41
CA LYS A 25 10.51 -13.06 13.08
C LYS A 25 10.38 -11.70 12.39
N PRO A 26 9.90 -11.62 11.14
CA PRO A 26 9.71 -10.34 10.47
C PRO A 26 8.37 -9.70 10.83
N ALA A 27 8.37 -8.36 10.98
CA ALA A 27 7.18 -7.51 11.04
C ALA A 27 7.37 -6.41 9.98
N MET A 28 6.68 -6.56 8.83
CA MET A 28 6.90 -5.73 7.65
C MET A 28 5.65 -4.95 7.30
N GLU A 29 5.76 -3.62 7.22
CA GLU A 29 4.78 -2.71 6.66
C GLU A 29 5.33 -2.17 5.33
N LEU A 30 4.75 -2.61 4.22
CA LEU A 30 5.29 -2.38 2.88
C LEU A 30 4.27 -1.69 1.99
N GLY A 31 4.67 -1.37 0.76
CA GLY A 31 3.80 -0.79 -0.25
C GLY A 31 2.64 -1.71 -0.63
N GLY A 32 1.55 -1.11 -1.09
CA GLY A 32 0.36 -1.79 -1.56
C GLY A 32 0.03 -1.45 -3.01
N ASN A 33 -1.03 -2.08 -3.52
CA ASN A 33 -1.52 -1.91 -4.89
C ASN A 33 -3.05 -1.84 -4.87
N ALA A 34 -3.59 -0.88 -4.10
CA ALA A 34 -5.02 -0.74 -3.85
C ALA A 34 -5.80 -0.34 -5.13
N PRO A 35 -6.85 -1.07 -5.52
CA PRO A 35 -7.76 -0.67 -6.58
C PRO A 35 -8.89 0.21 -6.05
N VAL A 36 -9.42 1.09 -6.92
CA VAL A 36 -10.73 1.73 -6.78
C VAL A 36 -11.62 1.23 -7.90
N LEU A 37 -12.84 0.83 -7.56
CA LEU A 37 -13.85 0.41 -8.52
C LEU A 37 -14.97 1.44 -8.54
N VAL A 38 -15.26 1.99 -9.72
CA VAL A 38 -16.40 2.88 -9.97
C VAL A 38 -17.38 2.14 -10.86
N LEU A 39 -18.52 1.75 -10.29
CA LEU A 39 -19.53 0.98 -11.02
C LEU A 39 -20.37 1.91 -11.90
N CYS A 40 -21.05 1.33 -12.90
CA CYS A 40 -21.80 2.10 -13.91
C CYS A 40 -23.01 2.88 -13.35
N ASP A 41 -23.48 2.53 -12.19
CA ASP A 41 -24.58 3.19 -11.46
C ASP A 41 -24.11 4.13 -10.34
N ALA A 42 -22.79 4.36 -10.24
CA ALA A 42 -22.22 5.25 -9.24
C ALA A 42 -22.58 6.71 -9.56
N ASP A 43 -22.83 7.50 -8.50
CA ASP A 43 -22.89 8.95 -8.62
C ASP A 43 -21.50 9.49 -8.96
N LEU A 44 -21.38 10.16 -10.10
CA LEU A 44 -20.09 10.57 -10.64
C LEU A 44 -19.36 11.56 -9.74
N GLU A 45 -20.06 12.53 -9.16
CA GLU A 45 -19.44 13.53 -8.27
C GLU A 45 -18.87 12.85 -7.02
N THR A 46 -19.64 11.99 -6.40
CA THR A 46 -19.21 11.20 -5.24
C THR A 46 -18.03 10.30 -5.60
N ALA A 47 -18.06 9.66 -6.78
CA ALA A 47 -16.98 8.80 -7.26
C ALA A 47 -15.67 9.57 -7.46
N VAL A 48 -15.74 10.78 -8.03
CA VAL A 48 -14.58 11.67 -8.21
C VAL A 48 -13.99 12.06 -6.85
N GLN A 49 -14.81 12.55 -5.93
CA GLN A 49 -14.35 12.95 -4.60
C GLN A 49 -13.75 11.77 -3.82
N GLY A 50 -14.40 10.62 -3.85
CA GLY A 50 -13.90 9.40 -3.23
C GLY A 50 -12.55 8.94 -3.81
N THR A 51 -12.43 8.99 -5.14
CA THR A 51 -11.18 8.63 -5.83
C THR A 51 -10.04 9.58 -5.51
N LEU A 52 -10.31 10.89 -5.50
CA LEU A 52 -9.33 11.91 -5.09
C LEU A 52 -8.86 11.68 -3.65
N LEU A 53 -9.78 11.42 -2.73
CA LEU A 53 -9.43 11.12 -1.34
C LEU A 53 -8.61 9.83 -1.24
N ALA A 54 -9.00 8.77 -1.93
CA ALA A 54 -8.31 7.49 -1.93
C ALA A 54 -6.90 7.57 -2.53
N LYS A 55 -6.70 8.47 -3.51
CA LYS A 55 -5.41 8.63 -4.21
C LYS A 55 -4.51 9.65 -3.54
N MET A 56 -5.06 10.82 -3.20
CA MET A 56 -4.26 12.02 -2.86
C MET A 56 -4.02 12.20 -1.37
N ARG A 57 -4.64 11.41 -0.52
CA ARG A 57 -4.36 11.45 0.92
C ARG A 57 -2.86 11.31 1.16
N ASN A 58 -2.28 12.21 1.94
CA ASN A 58 -0.84 12.33 2.17
C ASN A 58 -0.04 12.39 0.86
N LEU A 59 -0.54 13.12 -0.13
CA LEU A 59 0.07 13.24 -1.47
C LEU A 59 0.25 11.88 -2.20
N GLY A 60 -0.53 10.89 -1.83
CA GLY A 60 -0.43 9.53 -2.37
C GLY A 60 0.63 8.64 -1.70
N GLU A 61 1.30 9.15 -0.68
CA GLU A 61 2.35 8.43 0.06
C GLU A 61 1.75 7.60 1.21
N ALA A 62 0.87 6.67 0.87
CA ALA A 62 0.28 5.72 1.81
C ALA A 62 0.21 4.33 1.19
N CYS A 63 0.43 3.29 1.98
CA CYS A 63 0.34 1.90 1.53
C CYS A 63 -1.06 1.54 0.98
N THR A 64 -2.09 2.28 1.41
CA THR A 64 -3.48 2.14 0.97
C THR A 64 -3.88 3.10 -0.16
N ALA A 65 -2.96 3.97 -0.64
CA ALA A 65 -3.27 4.90 -1.71
C ALA A 65 -3.63 4.15 -3.00
N ALA A 66 -4.74 4.56 -3.61
CA ALA A 66 -5.20 3.96 -4.85
C ALA A 66 -4.18 4.18 -5.97
N ASN A 67 -3.85 3.13 -6.69
CA ASN A 67 -2.95 3.19 -7.85
C ASN A 67 -3.54 2.54 -9.10
N ARG A 68 -4.75 1.99 -9.01
CA ARG A 68 -5.53 1.48 -10.13
C ARG A 68 -6.98 1.91 -9.96
N ILE A 69 -7.54 2.53 -10.97
CA ILE A 69 -8.93 3.01 -10.98
C ILE A 69 -9.62 2.36 -12.17
N TYR A 70 -10.72 1.69 -11.93
CA TYR A 70 -11.53 0.98 -12.92
C TYR A 70 -12.94 1.52 -12.96
#